data_2b41962a14f168b8a1b3844f1398aca4
#
_entry.id   2b41962a14f168b8a1b3844f1398aca4
#
_cell.length_a   1.000
_cell.length_b   1.000
_cell.length_c   1.000
_cell.angle_alpha   90.00
_cell.angle_beta   90.00
_cell.angle_gamma   90.00
#
_symmetry.space_group_name_H-M   'P 1'
#
loop_
_entity.id
_entity.type
_entity.pdbx_description
1 polymer ?
#
loop_
_entity_poly.entity_id
_entity_poly.type
_entity_poly.pdbx_seq_one_letter_code
_entity_poly.pdbx_strand_id
1 'polypeptide(L)'
;TTLKGRPVFGGGGILPDVFVPADTVERSAYLSELFFSGAINQYAFDLADGERERLKALGSPEVFAERYAIDAAKLQGLVSEARRSGVPEDPTGLARSKRVIAARLKAGVARHIWGDLGYYRILLQDDPMFRVAREELHSGRLAATLDRPE
;
A
#
# COMPACT_ATOMS: atom_id res chain seq x y z
N THR A 1 -13.61 32.42 -6.04
CA THR A 1 -14.44 31.47 -6.81
C THR A 1 -13.76 31.13 -8.11
N THR A 2 -13.93 29.92 -8.63
CA THR A 2 -13.50 29.51 -9.96
C THR A 2 -14.39 30.15 -11.04
N LEU A 3 -13.98 30.06 -12.31
CA LEU A 3 -14.79 30.49 -13.47
C LEU A 3 -16.18 29.82 -13.53
N LYS A 4 -16.38 28.68 -12.82
CA LYS A 4 -17.66 27.96 -12.69
C LYS A 4 -18.33 28.19 -11.32
N GLY A 5 -18.06 29.28 -10.62
CA GLY A 5 -18.74 29.68 -9.37
C GLY A 5 -18.39 28.88 -8.12
N ARG A 6 -17.50 27.88 -8.18
CA ARG A 6 -17.11 27.11 -7.00
C ARG A 6 -16.36 27.99 -5.97
N PRO A 7 -16.72 27.93 -4.68
CA PRO A 7 -15.96 28.64 -3.66
C PRO A 7 -14.55 28.02 -3.56
N VAL A 8 -13.54 28.85 -3.64
CA VAL A 8 -12.15 28.47 -3.34
C VAL A 8 -11.71 29.28 -2.14
N PHE A 9 -11.11 28.59 -1.17
CA PHE A 9 -10.59 29.22 0.03
C PHE A 9 -9.15 29.66 -0.23
N GLY A 10 -8.85 30.91 0.03
CA GLY A 10 -7.50 31.47 -0.07
C GLY A 10 -6.70 31.10 1.17
N GLY A 11 -5.70 30.23 1.04
CA GLY A 11 -4.80 29.82 2.11
C GLY A 11 -5.09 28.38 2.59
N GLY A 12 -4.02 27.57 2.67
CA GLY A 12 -4.11 26.20 3.22
C GLY A 12 -4.22 25.06 2.22
N GLY A 13 -4.10 25.30 0.91
CA GLY A 13 -4.12 24.27 -0.12
C GLY A 13 -5.52 23.95 -0.68
N ILE A 14 -5.62 22.86 -1.44
CA ILE A 14 -6.87 22.42 -2.07
C ILE A 14 -7.56 21.44 -1.12
N LEU A 15 -8.80 21.75 -0.71
CA LEU A 15 -9.63 20.82 0.04
C LEU A 15 -10.25 19.79 -0.93
N PRO A 16 -10.19 18.49 -0.63
CA PRO A 16 -10.85 17.48 -1.44
C PRO A 16 -12.37 17.55 -1.29
N ASP A 17 -13.11 17.25 -2.36
CA ASP A 17 -14.58 17.17 -2.31
C ASP A 17 -15.05 15.99 -1.45
N VAL A 18 -14.27 14.91 -1.40
CA VAL A 18 -14.51 13.76 -0.54
C VAL A 18 -13.32 13.57 0.39
N PHE A 19 -13.53 13.78 1.67
CA PHE A 19 -12.50 13.61 2.69
C PHE A 19 -12.45 12.15 3.16
N VAL A 20 -11.30 11.49 3.00
CA VAL A 20 -11.01 10.16 3.55
C VAL A 20 -9.90 10.30 4.58
N PRO A 21 -10.17 10.07 5.87
CA PRO A 21 -9.14 10.19 6.90
C PRO A 21 -8.03 9.15 6.69
N ALA A 22 -6.79 9.57 6.89
CA ALA A 22 -5.67 8.66 6.88
C ALA A 22 -5.76 7.69 8.06
N ASP A 23 -5.60 6.39 7.80
CA ASP A 23 -5.47 5.41 8.87
C ASP A 23 -4.11 5.60 9.57
N THR A 24 -4.16 6.07 10.81
CA THR A 24 -3.00 6.26 11.67
C THR A 24 -2.88 5.19 12.75
N VAL A 25 -3.91 4.37 12.95
CA VAL A 25 -3.99 3.39 14.04
C VAL A 25 -2.94 2.29 13.88
N GLU A 26 -2.74 1.82 12.65
CA GLU A 26 -1.79 0.76 12.34
C GLU A 26 -0.36 1.26 12.05
N ARG A 27 -0.06 2.53 12.32
CA ARG A 27 1.29 3.09 12.15
C ARG A 27 2.08 2.98 13.44
N SER A 28 3.21 2.28 13.39
CA SER A 28 4.22 2.24 14.46
C SER A 28 5.51 2.92 14.00
N ALA A 29 6.35 3.33 14.96
CA ALA A 29 7.70 3.79 14.67
C ALA A 29 8.51 2.70 13.95
N TYR A 30 8.35 1.45 14.37
CA TYR A 30 8.99 0.29 13.75
C TYR A 30 8.69 0.16 12.25
N LEU A 31 7.42 0.38 11.84
CA LEU A 31 7.06 0.40 10.41
C LEU A 31 7.86 1.47 9.64
N SER A 32 8.04 2.64 10.24
CA SER A 32 8.82 3.72 9.62
C SER A 32 10.29 3.35 9.50
N GLU A 33 10.87 2.76 10.53
CA GLU A 33 12.26 2.29 10.52
C GLU A 33 12.48 1.19 9.47
N LEU A 34 11.58 0.21 9.38
CA LEU A 34 11.60 -0.81 8.34
C LEU A 34 11.54 -0.22 6.92
N PHE A 35 10.78 0.85 6.76
CA PHE A 35 10.67 1.52 5.47
C PHE A 35 11.94 2.29 5.11
N PHE A 36 12.45 3.12 6.05
CA PHE A 36 13.62 3.96 5.78
C PHE A 36 14.94 3.19 5.72
N SER A 37 15.07 2.07 6.43
CA SER A 37 16.24 1.19 6.34
C SER A 37 16.33 0.42 5.02
N GLY A 38 15.24 0.35 4.24
CA GLY A 38 15.18 -0.47 3.04
C GLY A 38 14.98 -1.97 3.30
N ALA A 39 14.88 -2.42 4.56
CA ALA A 39 14.79 -3.83 4.91
C ALA A 39 13.61 -4.55 4.24
N ILE A 40 12.45 -3.89 4.10
CA ILE A 40 11.30 -4.45 3.38
C ILE A 40 11.65 -4.73 1.91
N ASN A 41 12.30 -3.79 1.25
CA ASN A 41 12.64 -3.93 -0.17
C ASN A 41 13.70 -5.02 -0.40
N GLN A 42 14.73 -5.06 0.47
CA GLN A 42 15.77 -6.08 0.37
C GLN A 42 15.18 -7.48 0.58
N TYR A 43 14.41 -7.66 1.65
CA TYR A 43 13.83 -8.96 1.93
C TYR A 43 12.76 -9.38 0.90
N ALA A 44 12.01 -8.41 0.33
CA ALA A 44 11.10 -8.69 -0.79
C ALA A 44 11.85 -9.18 -2.03
N PHE A 45 13.02 -8.61 -2.31
CA PHE A 45 13.90 -9.09 -3.39
C PHE A 45 14.37 -10.52 -3.13
N ASP A 46 14.85 -10.82 -1.93
CA ASP A 46 15.35 -12.15 -1.56
C ASP A 46 14.25 -13.21 -1.69
N LEU A 47 13.03 -12.91 -1.22
CA LEU A 47 11.86 -13.79 -1.39
C LEU A 47 11.50 -13.99 -2.86
N ALA A 48 11.48 -12.91 -3.64
CA ALA A 48 11.13 -12.98 -5.06
C ALA A 48 12.18 -13.75 -5.85
N ASP A 49 13.45 -13.61 -5.53
CA ASP A 49 14.54 -14.32 -6.20
C ASP A 49 14.53 -15.80 -5.83
N GLY A 50 14.44 -16.12 -4.56
CA GLY A 50 14.41 -17.50 -4.06
C GLY A 50 13.18 -18.31 -4.52
N GLU A 51 12.04 -17.64 -4.78
CA GLU A 51 10.80 -18.28 -5.21
C GLU A 51 10.44 -17.97 -6.68
N ARG A 52 11.35 -17.40 -7.48
CA ARG A 52 11.09 -16.81 -8.81
C ARG A 52 10.28 -17.70 -9.74
N GLU A 53 10.70 -18.93 -9.93
CA GLU A 53 10.02 -19.83 -10.87
C GLU A 53 8.62 -20.22 -10.36
N ARG A 54 8.48 -20.44 -9.07
CA ARG A 54 7.18 -20.70 -8.44
C ARG A 54 6.23 -19.51 -8.58
N LEU A 55 6.74 -18.29 -8.38
CA LEU A 55 5.95 -17.08 -8.48
C LEU A 55 5.53 -16.79 -9.92
N LYS A 56 6.43 -16.95 -10.89
CA LYS A 56 6.09 -16.84 -12.32
C LYS A 56 5.04 -17.87 -12.76
N ALA A 57 5.09 -19.08 -12.21
CA ALA A 57 4.11 -20.12 -12.51
C ALA A 57 2.69 -19.78 -12.03
N LEU A 58 2.50 -18.79 -11.15
CA LEU A 58 1.18 -18.26 -10.82
C LEU A 58 0.52 -17.51 -11.99
N GLY A 59 1.31 -17.06 -12.95
CA GLY A 59 0.86 -16.50 -14.23
C GLY A 59 0.46 -15.02 -14.16
N SER A 60 -0.14 -14.55 -13.08
CA SER A 60 -0.58 -13.15 -12.99
C SER A 60 -0.52 -12.59 -11.57
N PRO A 61 -0.44 -11.26 -11.43
CA PRO A 61 -0.49 -10.60 -10.13
C PRO A 61 -1.83 -10.80 -9.38
N GLU A 62 -2.94 -11.07 -10.09
CA GLU A 62 -4.24 -11.39 -9.48
C GLU A 62 -4.18 -12.73 -8.73
N VAL A 63 -3.70 -13.76 -9.40
CA VAL A 63 -3.54 -15.10 -8.80
C VAL A 63 -2.53 -15.05 -7.65
N PHE A 64 -1.46 -14.28 -7.80
CA PHE A 64 -0.52 -14.04 -6.71
C PHE A 64 -1.19 -13.35 -5.53
N ALA A 65 -2.02 -12.32 -5.78
CA ALA A 65 -2.72 -11.60 -4.73
C ALA A 65 -3.60 -12.51 -3.87
N GLU A 66 -4.23 -13.50 -4.49
CA GLU A 66 -5.10 -14.47 -3.81
C GLU A 66 -4.30 -15.57 -3.08
N ARG A 67 -3.25 -16.08 -3.71
CA ARG A 67 -2.58 -17.32 -3.25
C ARG A 67 -1.32 -17.11 -2.43
N TYR A 68 -0.65 -15.96 -2.58
CA TYR A 68 0.59 -15.70 -1.86
C TYR A 68 0.31 -15.02 -0.52
N ALA A 69 0.66 -15.69 0.56
CA ALA A 69 0.52 -15.15 1.91
C ALA A 69 1.88 -14.81 2.53
N ILE A 70 1.91 -13.72 3.28
CA ILE A 70 3.01 -13.41 4.18
C ILE A 70 2.67 -14.06 5.54
N ASP A 71 3.21 -15.25 5.74
CA ASP A 71 3.04 -16.03 6.97
C ASP A 71 4.00 -15.57 8.09
N ALA A 72 3.92 -16.25 9.24
CA ALA A 72 4.76 -15.93 10.39
C ALA A 72 6.26 -16.13 10.10
N ALA A 73 6.61 -17.14 9.29
CA ALA A 73 8.01 -17.42 8.94
C ALA A 73 8.60 -16.29 8.09
N LYS A 74 7.85 -15.77 7.10
CA LYS A 74 8.27 -14.63 6.29
C LYS A 74 8.36 -13.34 7.12
N LEU A 75 7.45 -13.12 8.06
CA LEU A 75 7.56 -11.97 8.97
C LEU A 75 8.79 -12.07 9.86
N GLN A 76 9.12 -13.27 10.36
CA GLN A 76 10.33 -13.47 11.15
C GLN A 76 11.60 -13.29 10.32
N GLY A 77 11.58 -13.70 9.04
CA GLY A 77 12.65 -13.43 8.10
C GLY A 77 12.86 -11.93 7.87
N LEU A 78 11.77 -11.17 7.74
CA LEU A 78 11.86 -9.70 7.66
C LEU A 78 12.48 -9.08 8.92
N VAL A 79 12.09 -9.55 10.12
CA VAL A 79 12.70 -9.08 11.39
C VAL A 79 14.20 -9.35 11.40
N SER A 80 14.63 -10.52 10.92
CA SER A 80 16.05 -10.87 10.82
C SER A 80 16.80 -9.98 9.83
N GLU A 81 16.18 -9.64 8.70
CA GLU A 81 16.74 -8.69 7.74
C GLU A 81 16.83 -7.27 8.30
N ALA A 82 15.78 -6.83 8.99
CA ALA A 82 15.75 -5.53 9.64
C ALA A 82 16.92 -5.37 10.65
N ARG A 83 17.18 -6.41 11.46
CA ARG A 83 18.33 -6.42 12.37
C ARG A 83 19.66 -6.29 11.64
N ARG A 84 19.84 -6.98 10.51
CA ARG A 84 21.05 -6.84 9.67
C ARG A 84 21.20 -5.42 9.12
N SER A 85 20.07 -4.77 8.86
CA SER A 85 20.01 -3.37 8.41
C SER A 85 20.08 -2.34 9.54
N GLY A 86 20.35 -2.77 10.78
CA GLY A 86 20.52 -1.89 11.93
C GLY A 86 19.21 -1.47 12.63
N VAL A 87 18.08 -2.08 12.27
CA VAL A 87 16.78 -1.82 12.93
C VAL A 87 16.59 -2.79 14.10
N PRO A 88 16.49 -2.30 15.34
CA PRO A 88 16.26 -3.17 16.49
C PRO A 88 14.86 -3.80 16.43
N GLU A 89 14.72 -4.98 17.02
CA GLU A 89 13.43 -5.66 17.11
C GLU A 89 12.45 -4.87 17.98
N ASP A 90 11.24 -4.69 17.48
CA ASP A 90 10.10 -4.14 18.22
C ASP A 90 8.87 -5.04 18.03
N PRO A 91 8.66 -6.06 18.90
CA PRO A 91 7.52 -6.95 18.82
C PRO A 91 6.17 -6.24 18.93
N THR A 92 6.10 -5.15 19.70
CA THR A 92 4.88 -4.35 19.88
C THR A 92 4.58 -3.55 18.63
N GLY A 93 5.58 -2.88 18.06
CA GLY A 93 5.46 -2.15 16.80
C GLY A 93 5.14 -3.07 15.62
N LEU A 94 5.78 -4.25 15.58
CA LEU A 94 5.47 -5.29 14.60
C LEU A 94 4.02 -5.75 14.70
N ALA A 95 3.54 -6.07 15.91
CA ALA A 95 2.17 -6.51 16.14
C ALA A 95 1.15 -5.43 15.70
N ARG A 96 1.39 -4.16 16.07
CA ARG A 96 0.56 -3.02 15.71
C ARG A 96 0.45 -2.83 14.19
N SER A 97 1.57 -2.92 13.48
CA SER A 97 1.64 -2.63 12.04
C SER A 97 1.66 -3.88 11.17
N LYS A 98 1.37 -5.04 11.73
CA LYS A 98 1.53 -6.35 11.06
C LYS A 98 0.85 -6.40 9.70
N ARG A 99 -0.39 -5.91 9.59
CA ARG A 99 -1.16 -5.92 8.34
C ARG A 99 -0.48 -5.06 7.27
N VAL A 100 -0.08 -3.85 7.65
CA VAL A 100 0.58 -2.90 6.73
C VAL A 100 1.95 -3.42 6.29
N ILE A 101 2.74 -3.97 7.23
CA ILE A 101 4.05 -4.57 6.95
C ILE A 101 3.90 -5.74 5.97
N ALA A 102 2.95 -6.64 6.23
CA ALA A 102 2.69 -7.79 5.36
C ALA A 102 2.24 -7.37 3.96
N ALA A 103 1.34 -6.38 3.85
CA ALA A 103 0.89 -5.86 2.58
C ALA A 103 2.04 -5.24 1.77
N ARG A 104 2.90 -4.44 2.41
CA ARG A 104 4.07 -3.83 1.76
C ARG A 104 5.11 -4.86 1.32
N LEU A 105 5.40 -5.84 2.16
CA LEU A 105 6.31 -6.93 1.81
C LEU A 105 5.77 -7.73 0.62
N LYS A 106 4.49 -8.09 0.66
CA LYS A 106 3.82 -8.79 -0.45
C LYS A 106 3.85 -7.99 -1.74
N ALA A 107 3.56 -6.68 -1.66
CA ALA A 107 3.64 -5.79 -2.80
C ALA A 107 5.07 -5.69 -3.37
N GLY A 108 6.07 -5.62 -2.49
CA GLY A 108 7.49 -5.65 -2.89
C GLY A 108 7.84 -6.92 -3.66
N VAL A 109 7.43 -8.09 -3.17
CA VAL A 109 7.63 -9.37 -3.90
C VAL A 109 6.96 -9.33 -5.27
N ALA A 110 5.71 -8.87 -5.34
CA ALA A 110 4.99 -8.74 -6.61
C ALA A 110 5.69 -7.80 -7.60
N ARG A 111 6.29 -6.72 -7.11
CA ARG A 111 7.04 -5.76 -7.92
C ARG A 111 8.23 -6.39 -8.64
N HIS A 112 8.95 -7.28 -7.96
CA HIS A 112 10.12 -7.96 -8.54
C HIS A 112 9.77 -8.99 -9.63
N ILE A 113 8.51 -9.42 -9.70
CA ILE A 113 8.05 -10.39 -10.71
C ILE A 113 7.27 -9.70 -11.84
N TRP A 114 6.36 -8.75 -11.50
CA TRP A 114 5.42 -8.11 -12.43
C TRP A 114 5.57 -6.58 -12.52
N GLY A 115 6.64 -6.03 -11.95
CA GLY A 115 6.85 -4.58 -11.97
C GLY A 115 5.81 -3.79 -11.18
N ASP A 116 5.61 -2.54 -11.56
CA ASP A 116 4.68 -1.64 -10.85
C ASP A 116 3.22 -2.11 -10.92
N LEU A 117 2.83 -2.82 -11.98
CA LEU A 117 1.49 -3.42 -12.05
C LEU A 117 1.24 -4.37 -10.89
N GLY A 118 2.20 -5.27 -10.60
CA GLY A 118 2.11 -6.18 -9.46
C GLY A 118 2.09 -5.44 -8.13
N TYR A 119 2.95 -4.44 -7.98
CA TYR A 119 3.06 -3.64 -6.75
C TYR A 119 1.74 -2.94 -6.39
N TYR A 120 1.22 -2.14 -7.30
CA TYR A 120 -0.01 -1.39 -7.05
C TYR A 120 -1.24 -2.29 -6.96
N ARG A 121 -1.26 -3.42 -7.68
CA ARG A 121 -2.34 -4.40 -7.55
C ARG A 121 -2.51 -4.88 -6.11
N ILE A 122 -1.41 -5.05 -5.36
CA ILE A 122 -1.47 -5.47 -3.96
C ILE A 122 -1.79 -4.30 -3.04
N LEU A 123 -1.09 -3.17 -3.18
CA LEU A 123 -1.24 -2.05 -2.25
C LEU A 123 -2.63 -1.42 -2.27
N LEU A 124 -3.23 -1.31 -3.46
CA LEU A 124 -4.52 -0.65 -3.62
C LEU A 124 -5.72 -1.52 -3.21
N GLN A 125 -5.53 -2.83 -2.97
CA GLN A 125 -6.62 -3.71 -2.55
C GLN A 125 -7.30 -3.24 -1.27
N ASP A 126 -6.50 -2.86 -0.28
CA ASP A 126 -6.95 -2.48 1.06
C ASP A 126 -6.84 -0.97 1.32
N ASP A 127 -6.54 -0.17 0.30
CA ASP A 127 -6.43 1.28 0.43
C ASP A 127 -7.83 1.92 0.50
N PRO A 128 -8.20 2.54 1.64
CA PRO A 128 -9.53 3.13 1.80
C PRO A 128 -9.76 4.33 0.86
N MET A 129 -8.71 5.11 0.56
CA MET A 129 -8.84 6.24 -0.38
C MET A 129 -9.10 5.74 -1.80
N PHE A 130 -8.37 4.70 -2.23
CA PHE A 130 -8.59 4.09 -3.55
C PHE A 130 -9.98 3.47 -3.67
N ARG A 131 -10.46 2.80 -2.61
CA ARG A 131 -11.81 2.22 -2.58
C ARG A 131 -12.89 3.30 -2.73
N VAL A 132 -12.80 4.37 -1.93
CA VAL A 132 -13.77 5.47 -1.99
C VAL A 132 -13.70 6.17 -3.35
N ALA A 133 -12.50 6.46 -3.87
CA ALA A 133 -12.36 7.07 -5.19
C ALA A 133 -13.00 6.21 -6.29
N ARG A 134 -12.81 4.89 -6.24
CA ARG A 134 -13.44 3.97 -7.18
C ARG A 134 -14.96 3.96 -7.08
N GLU A 135 -15.50 3.98 -5.85
CA GLU A 135 -16.93 4.04 -5.60
C GLU A 135 -17.55 5.35 -6.13
N GLU A 136 -16.88 6.50 -5.91
CA GLU A 136 -17.32 7.79 -6.44
C GLU A 136 -17.35 7.82 -7.96
N LEU A 137 -16.31 7.29 -8.62
CA LEU A 137 -16.25 7.20 -10.08
C LEU A 137 -17.38 6.29 -10.63
N HIS A 138 -17.63 5.14 -10.01
CA HIS A 138 -18.69 4.23 -10.47
C HIS A 138 -20.11 4.75 -10.21
N SER A 139 -20.29 5.54 -9.15
CA SER A 139 -21.62 6.11 -8.82
C SER A 139 -22.06 7.22 -9.77
N GLY A 140 -21.18 7.76 -10.59
CA GLY A 140 -21.43 8.90 -11.46
C GLY A 140 -21.68 10.23 -10.71
N ARG A 141 -21.60 10.26 -9.39
CA ARG A 141 -21.85 11.46 -8.58
C ARG A 141 -20.89 12.60 -8.97
N LEU A 142 -19.65 12.26 -9.24
CA LEU A 142 -18.63 13.22 -9.66
C LEU A 142 -19.01 13.86 -11.03
N ALA A 143 -19.45 13.07 -11.99
CA ALA A 143 -19.93 13.55 -13.29
C ALA A 143 -21.14 14.47 -13.14
N ALA A 144 -22.14 14.08 -12.32
CA ALA A 144 -23.31 14.90 -12.03
C ALA A 144 -22.98 16.22 -11.33
N THR A 145 -21.87 16.29 -10.59
CA THR A 145 -21.39 17.53 -9.94
C THR A 145 -20.64 18.42 -10.94
N LEU A 146 -20.00 17.83 -11.95
CA LEU A 146 -19.31 18.54 -13.01
C LEU A 146 -20.28 19.09 -14.08
N ASP A 147 -21.37 18.38 -14.32
CA ASP A 147 -22.39 18.70 -15.35
C ASP A 147 -23.56 19.55 -14.83
N ARG A 148 -23.56 20.00 -13.58
CA ARG A 148 -24.58 20.97 -13.12
C ARG A 148 -24.43 22.28 -13.89
N PRO A 149 -25.37 22.60 -14.79
CA PRO A 149 -25.48 23.95 -15.33
C PRO A 149 -25.81 24.90 -14.17
N GLU A 150 -25.31 26.13 -14.26
CA GLU A 150 -25.60 27.24 -13.34
C GLU A 150 -27.12 27.51 -13.23
#